data_f496d9175fbf9ffc87564a51323038c3
#
_entry.id   f496d9175fbf9ffc87564a51323038c3
#
_cell.length_a   1.000
_cell.length_b   1.000
_cell.length_c   1.000
_cell.angle_alpha   90.00
_cell.angle_beta   90.00
_cell.angle_gamma   90.00
#
_symmetry.space_group_name_H-M   'P 1'
#
loop_
_entity.id
_entity.type
_entity.pdbx_description
1 polymer ?
#
loop_
_entity_poly.entity_id
_entity_poly.type
_entity_poly.pdbx_seq_one_letter_code
_entity_poly.pdbx_strand_id
1 'polypeptide(L)'
;MGEDRGVFIAKRPRARKRRFYEMGPDYGVGGKAGYWLEDESILPPYKVFRLPASTAPAPFVFDKSAGSLPMDLEPYYGWWLISDRTKAVFERLDPEAFVFVPCTARVPHGSYEGPDYWLCDVVRILDALDEAQSRLTIRTEDDPRSLKFGKKVYLTMPGSKLVFTEAAIGKAHIFRMAHSEADVICDQDMKDACKSAGLKRIRFCDVSKL
;
A
#
# COMPACT_ATOMS: atom_id res chain seq x y z
N MET A 1 -8.35 -13.75 65.07
CA MET A 1 -7.40 -13.03 64.17
C MET A 1 -7.60 -13.61 62.78
N GLY A 2 -8.39 -12.96 61.92
CA GLY A 2 -8.63 -13.35 60.54
C GLY A 2 -7.82 -12.46 59.63
N GLU A 3 -6.91 -13.04 58.86
CA GLU A 3 -6.12 -12.35 57.85
C GLU A 3 -7.00 -12.07 56.63
N ASP A 4 -7.27 -10.84 56.38
CA ASP A 4 -7.92 -10.32 55.15
C ASP A 4 -6.88 -10.35 54.01
N ARG A 5 -6.97 -11.39 53.15
CA ARG A 5 -6.15 -11.50 51.93
C ARG A 5 -6.78 -10.61 50.84
N GLY A 6 -6.34 -9.39 50.78
CA GLY A 6 -6.69 -8.46 49.71
C GLY A 6 -6.41 -9.05 48.31
N VAL A 7 -7.45 -9.29 47.52
CA VAL A 7 -7.34 -9.73 46.13
C VAL A 7 -6.80 -8.59 45.30
N PHE A 8 -5.53 -8.65 44.92
CA PHE A 8 -4.93 -7.72 43.92
C PHE A 8 -5.51 -8.03 42.53
N ILE A 9 -6.52 -7.27 42.12
CA ILE A 9 -6.99 -7.29 40.73
C ILE A 9 -5.96 -6.50 39.89
N ALA A 10 -5.10 -7.25 39.19
CA ALA A 10 -4.19 -6.63 38.21
C ALA A 10 -5.01 -5.92 37.13
N LYS A 11 -4.87 -4.59 37.04
CA LYS A 11 -5.48 -3.81 35.96
C LYS A 11 -4.99 -4.38 34.62
N ARG A 12 -5.90 -4.94 33.81
CA ARG A 12 -5.60 -5.32 32.44
C ARG A 12 -5.01 -4.11 31.72
N PRO A 13 -3.86 -4.26 31.04
CA PRO A 13 -3.29 -3.17 30.24
C PRO A 13 -4.35 -2.71 29.24
N ARG A 14 -4.62 -1.40 29.18
CA ARG A 14 -5.47 -0.83 28.14
C ARG A 14 -4.90 -1.22 26.78
N ALA A 15 -5.71 -1.91 25.95
CA ALA A 15 -5.31 -2.23 24.59
C ALA A 15 -4.84 -0.94 23.90
N ARG A 16 -3.62 -0.97 23.37
CA ARG A 16 -3.05 0.19 22.69
C ARG A 16 -3.83 0.42 21.42
N LYS A 17 -4.42 1.60 21.21
CA LYS A 17 -5.16 1.95 20.00
C LYS A 17 -4.24 1.75 18.79
N ARG A 18 -4.70 1.00 17.76
CA ARG A 18 -3.96 0.80 16.51
C ARG A 18 -3.69 2.16 15.85
N ARG A 19 -2.51 2.30 15.27
CA ARG A 19 -2.12 3.47 14.48
C ARG A 19 -2.12 3.09 13.01
N PHE A 20 -2.56 4.02 12.19
CA PHE A 20 -2.65 3.82 10.75
C PHE A 20 -1.85 4.88 10.01
N TYR A 21 -1.38 4.49 8.82
CA TYR A 21 -0.55 5.31 7.96
C TYR A 21 -1.02 5.15 6.51
N GLU A 22 -1.10 6.27 5.80
CA GLU A 22 -1.10 6.21 4.33
C GLU A 22 0.28 5.73 3.90
N MET A 23 0.29 4.67 3.09
CA MET A 23 1.50 4.01 2.61
C MET A 23 1.58 4.09 1.08
N GLY A 24 2.73 4.41 0.56
CA GLY A 24 2.96 4.45 -0.87
C GLY A 24 4.43 4.70 -1.23
N PRO A 25 4.71 4.89 -2.53
CA PRO A 25 6.04 5.26 -2.99
C PRO A 25 6.50 6.59 -2.40
N ASP A 26 7.80 6.72 -2.16
CA ASP A 26 8.41 7.99 -1.80
C ASP A 26 8.81 8.77 -3.05
N TYR A 27 7.98 9.72 -3.46
CA TYR A 27 8.22 10.57 -4.61
C TYR A 27 9.28 11.67 -4.37
N GLY A 28 9.67 11.91 -3.10
CA GLY A 28 10.64 12.95 -2.73
C GLY A 28 12.09 12.59 -3.05
N VAL A 29 12.35 11.34 -3.39
CA VAL A 29 13.70 10.82 -3.64
C VAL A 29 13.72 10.19 -5.03
N GLY A 30 14.22 10.85 -6.05
CA GLY A 30 14.34 10.20 -7.34
C GLY A 30 14.78 11.12 -8.46
N GLY A 31 15.43 10.53 -9.45
CA GLY A 31 15.70 11.06 -10.77
C GLY A 31 14.77 10.42 -11.79
N LYS A 32 15.16 10.50 -13.06
CA LYS A 32 14.51 9.77 -14.13
C LYS A 32 14.59 8.25 -13.87
N ALA A 33 13.50 7.52 -14.08
CA ALA A 33 13.49 6.08 -13.98
C ALA A 33 14.34 5.45 -15.11
N GLY A 34 15.19 4.51 -14.73
CA GLY A 34 15.96 3.66 -15.65
C GLY A 34 15.31 2.29 -15.82
N TYR A 35 13.97 2.22 -15.80
CA TYR A 35 13.23 0.98 -15.98
C TYR A 35 11.86 1.27 -16.61
N TRP A 36 11.40 0.33 -17.44
CA TRP A 36 10.09 0.40 -18.08
C TRP A 36 9.63 -1.00 -18.49
N LEU A 37 8.33 -1.16 -18.66
CA LEU A 37 7.74 -2.37 -19.20
C LEU A 37 8.01 -2.42 -20.71
N GLU A 38 8.50 -3.54 -21.23
CA GLU A 38 8.83 -3.71 -22.65
C GLU A 38 7.58 -3.75 -23.52
N ASP A 39 6.50 -4.35 -22.99
CA ASP A 39 5.21 -4.45 -23.66
C ASP A 39 4.08 -3.99 -22.72
N GLU A 40 3.63 -2.75 -22.91
CA GLU A 40 2.54 -2.18 -22.10
C GLU A 40 1.16 -2.80 -22.43
N SER A 41 1.02 -3.56 -23.52
CA SER A 41 -0.25 -4.20 -23.89
C SER A 41 -0.70 -5.26 -22.88
N ILE A 42 0.21 -5.77 -22.07
CA ILE A 42 -0.09 -6.72 -20.98
C ILE A 42 -0.79 -6.07 -19.79
N LEU A 43 -0.71 -4.73 -19.69
CA LEU A 43 -1.41 -3.99 -18.63
C LEU A 43 -2.89 -3.90 -18.97
N PRO A 44 -3.79 -4.02 -17.98
CA PRO A 44 -5.20 -3.78 -18.21
C PRO A 44 -5.41 -2.33 -18.69
N PRO A 45 -6.49 -2.07 -19.45
CA PRO A 45 -6.83 -0.72 -19.89
C PRO A 45 -6.84 0.25 -18.69
N TYR A 46 -6.38 1.48 -18.91
CA TYR A 46 -6.26 2.55 -17.88
C TYR A 46 -7.46 2.70 -16.92
N LYS A 47 -8.63 2.23 -17.34
CA LYS A 47 -9.86 2.25 -16.53
C LYS A 47 -9.98 1.08 -15.55
N VAL A 48 -9.15 0.06 -15.65
CA VAL A 48 -9.17 -1.10 -14.76
C VAL A 48 -8.05 -0.95 -13.74
N PHE A 49 -8.40 -0.48 -12.55
CA PHE A 49 -7.43 -0.23 -11.47
C PHE A 49 -6.95 -1.51 -10.76
N ARG A 50 -7.23 -2.69 -11.32
CA ARG A 50 -6.85 -3.97 -10.72
C ARG A 50 -5.84 -4.69 -11.60
N LEU A 51 -4.76 -5.10 -10.98
CA LEU A 51 -3.78 -5.97 -11.62
C LEU A 51 -4.43 -7.36 -11.80
N PRO A 52 -4.55 -7.87 -13.03
CA PRO A 52 -5.08 -9.22 -13.22
C PRO A 52 -4.11 -10.24 -12.61
N ALA A 53 -4.66 -11.25 -11.95
CA ALA A 53 -3.86 -12.39 -11.54
C ALA A 53 -3.33 -13.06 -12.83
N SER A 54 -2.02 -12.93 -13.07
CA SER A 54 -1.34 -13.53 -14.23
C SER A 54 -0.16 -14.34 -13.74
N THR A 55 0.03 -15.50 -14.35
CA THR A 55 1.22 -16.32 -14.14
C THR A 55 2.33 -15.99 -15.14
N ALA A 56 2.01 -15.27 -16.22
CA ALA A 56 2.98 -14.84 -17.21
C ALA A 56 3.79 -13.66 -16.63
N PRO A 57 5.13 -13.74 -16.63
CA PRO A 57 5.97 -12.64 -16.16
C PRO A 57 5.83 -11.38 -17.01
N ALA A 58 5.84 -10.23 -16.35
CA ALA A 58 5.87 -8.93 -17.00
C ALA A 58 7.31 -8.60 -17.44
N PRO A 59 7.60 -8.39 -18.74
CA PRO A 59 8.95 -8.11 -19.21
C PRO A 59 9.34 -6.66 -18.95
N PHE A 60 10.31 -6.44 -18.08
CA PHE A 60 10.89 -5.13 -17.76
C PHE A 60 12.28 -4.98 -18.34
N VAL A 61 12.55 -3.80 -18.90
CA VAL A 61 13.91 -3.37 -19.26
C VAL A 61 14.46 -2.52 -18.12
N PHE A 62 15.68 -2.82 -17.67
CA PHE A 62 16.43 -2.06 -16.67
C PHE A 62 17.70 -1.50 -17.31
N ASP A 63 17.80 -0.18 -17.41
CA ASP A 63 18.90 0.53 -18.06
C ASP A 63 19.44 1.66 -17.15
N LYS A 64 20.58 1.42 -16.56
CA LYS A 64 21.29 2.41 -15.72
C LYS A 64 21.67 3.68 -16.48
N SER A 65 21.84 3.61 -17.80
CA SER A 65 22.18 4.78 -18.61
C SER A 65 20.98 5.70 -18.81
N ALA A 66 19.76 5.15 -18.73
CA ALA A 66 18.52 5.89 -18.85
C ALA A 66 18.08 6.57 -17.55
N GLY A 67 18.53 6.04 -16.38
CA GLY A 67 18.16 6.60 -15.07
C GLY A 67 18.43 5.66 -13.89
N SER A 68 17.78 5.92 -12.77
CA SER A 68 17.91 5.09 -11.57
C SER A 68 17.15 3.77 -11.74
N LEU A 69 17.78 2.67 -11.31
CA LEU A 69 17.11 1.37 -11.22
C LEU A 69 16.09 1.37 -10.08
N PRO A 70 15.07 0.48 -10.14
CA PRO A 70 14.07 0.40 -9.10
C PRO A 70 14.71 -0.03 -7.76
N MET A 71 14.14 0.47 -6.67
CA MET A 71 14.48 0.05 -5.32
C MET A 71 13.42 -0.89 -4.76
N ASP A 72 13.11 -0.80 -3.46
CA ASP A 72 12.20 -1.75 -2.83
C ASP A 72 10.72 -1.49 -3.14
N LEU A 73 10.32 -0.25 -3.43
CA LEU A 73 8.97 0.10 -3.83
C LEU A 73 8.96 1.34 -4.73
N GLU A 74 8.48 1.18 -5.95
CA GLU A 74 8.37 2.24 -6.95
C GLU A 74 6.95 2.35 -7.49
N PRO A 75 6.47 3.56 -7.86
CA PRO A 75 5.17 3.71 -8.49
C PRO A 75 5.19 3.17 -9.93
N TYR A 76 4.13 2.46 -10.32
CA TYR A 76 3.96 1.99 -11.69
C TYR A 76 2.47 1.91 -12.08
N TYR A 77 1.96 2.85 -12.88
CA TYR A 77 0.58 2.91 -13.42
C TYR A 77 -0.54 2.66 -12.39
N GLY A 78 -0.40 3.15 -11.16
CA GLY A 78 -1.40 2.94 -10.10
C GLY A 78 -1.19 1.67 -9.27
N TRP A 79 -0.22 0.86 -9.63
CA TRP A 79 0.33 -0.27 -8.86
C TRP A 79 1.73 0.05 -8.35
N TRP A 80 2.38 -0.92 -7.77
CA TRP A 80 3.75 -0.82 -7.30
C TRP A 80 4.65 -1.82 -8.02
N LEU A 81 5.84 -1.38 -8.41
CA LEU A 81 6.95 -2.27 -8.74
C LEU A 81 7.74 -2.47 -7.45
N ILE A 82 7.82 -3.71 -6.97
CA ILE A 82 8.43 -4.03 -5.68
C ILE A 82 9.54 -5.07 -5.83
N SER A 83 10.55 -5.00 -4.94
CA SER A 83 11.58 -6.03 -4.85
C SER A 83 11.03 -7.30 -4.18
N ASP A 84 11.70 -8.44 -4.40
CA ASP A 84 11.43 -9.72 -3.73
C ASP A 84 11.46 -9.60 -2.20
N ARG A 85 12.35 -8.76 -1.65
CA ARG A 85 12.42 -8.47 -0.21
C ARG A 85 11.14 -7.81 0.30
N THR A 86 10.60 -6.88 -0.46
CA THR A 86 9.32 -6.21 -0.13
C THR A 86 8.17 -7.19 -0.20
N LYS A 87 8.11 -8.01 -1.26
CA LYS A 87 7.12 -9.08 -1.41
C LYS A 87 7.14 -10.02 -0.20
N ALA A 88 8.32 -10.48 0.22
CA ALA A 88 8.46 -11.37 1.36
C ALA A 88 7.92 -10.77 2.68
N VAL A 89 8.08 -9.46 2.90
CA VAL A 89 7.51 -8.77 4.06
C VAL A 89 5.98 -8.74 3.97
N PHE A 90 5.44 -8.40 2.80
CA PHE A 90 4.00 -8.27 2.58
C PHE A 90 3.28 -9.61 2.74
N GLU A 91 3.79 -10.67 2.10
CA GLU A 91 3.23 -12.03 2.20
C GLU A 91 3.25 -12.58 3.61
N ARG A 92 4.30 -12.29 4.38
CA ARG A 92 4.40 -12.75 5.77
C ARG A 92 3.35 -12.12 6.67
N LEU A 93 2.99 -10.85 6.45
CA LEU A 93 2.08 -10.11 7.32
C LEU A 93 0.62 -10.25 6.89
N ASP A 94 0.36 -10.15 5.59
CA ASP A 94 -1.02 -10.06 5.09
C ASP A 94 -1.14 -10.59 3.65
N PRO A 95 -0.91 -11.90 3.42
CA PRO A 95 -0.83 -12.48 2.08
C PRO A 95 -2.12 -12.26 1.24
N GLU A 96 -3.27 -12.18 1.89
CA GLU A 96 -4.57 -12.04 1.20
C GLU A 96 -4.85 -10.61 0.71
N ALA A 97 -4.01 -9.64 1.09
CA ALA A 97 -4.20 -8.24 0.72
C ALA A 97 -3.66 -7.90 -0.66
N PHE A 98 -2.90 -8.80 -1.30
CA PHE A 98 -2.11 -8.49 -2.47
C PHE A 98 -2.35 -9.44 -3.65
N VAL A 99 -2.12 -8.90 -4.85
CA VAL A 99 -1.84 -9.69 -6.06
C VAL A 99 -0.44 -9.33 -6.52
N PHE A 100 0.36 -10.35 -6.87
CA PHE A 100 1.70 -10.20 -7.38
C PHE A 100 1.81 -10.81 -8.76
N VAL A 101 2.43 -10.08 -9.71
CA VAL A 101 2.80 -10.60 -11.03
C VAL A 101 4.32 -10.56 -11.12
N PRO A 102 5.00 -11.69 -11.39
CA PRO A 102 6.45 -11.71 -11.49
C PRO A 102 6.92 -10.83 -12.64
N CYS A 103 8.10 -10.22 -12.52
CA CYS A 103 8.73 -9.47 -13.58
C CYS A 103 9.94 -10.24 -14.12
N THR A 104 10.11 -10.25 -15.44
CA THR A 104 11.36 -10.71 -16.06
C THR A 104 12.23 -9.50 -16.35
N ALA A 105 13.37 -9.42 -15.69
CA ALA A 105 14.31 -8.32 -15.87
C ALA A 105 15.22 -8.55 -17.06
N ARG A 106 15.31 -7.56 -17.95
CA ARG A 106 16.26 -7.53 -19.09
C ARG A 106 17.12 -6.28 -19.00
N VAL A 107 18.34 -6.36 -19.49
CA VAL A 107 19.26 -5.23 -19.61
C VAL A 107 19.69 -5.07 -21.07
N PRO A 108 20.00 -3.85 -21.54
CA PRO A 108 20.43 -3.63 -22.92
C PRO A 108 21.68 -4.42 -23.31
N HIS A 109 22.59 -4.65 -22.34
CA HIS A 109 23.84 -5.36 -22.55
C HIS A 109 24.15 -6.29 -21.38
N GLY A 110 24.53 -7.53 -21.69
CA GLY A 110 24.89 -8.55 -20.69
C GLY A 110 23.68 -9.25 -20.06
N SER A 111 23.83 -9.72 -18.82
CA SER A 111 22.82 -10.37 -18.01
C SER A 111 22.42 -9.48 -16.84
N TYR A 112 21.16 -9.62 -16.41
CA TYR A 112 20.68 -8.96 -15.19
C TYR A 112 21.09 -9.79 -13.96
N GLU A 113 21.80 -9.16 -13.02
CA GLU A 113 22.28 -9.78 -11.77
C GLU A 113 21.69 -9.10 -10.52
N GLY A 114 20.58 -8.39 -10.67
CA GLY A 114 19.91 -7.70 -9.56
C GLY A 114 18.87 -8.59 -8.86
N PRO A 115 18.13 -8.01 -7.89
CA PRO A 115 17.02 -8.70 -7.23
C PRO A 115 15.87 -8.95 -8.19
N ASP A 116 15.04 -9.95 -7.88
CA ASP A 116 13.78 -10.15 -8.56
C ASP A 116 12.80 -9.03 -8.24
N TYR A 117 11.91 -8.72 -9.18
CA TYR A 117 10.87 -7.70 -9.05
C TYR A 117 9.49 -8.27 -9.36
N TRP A 118 8.49 -7.60 -8.83
CA TRP A 118 7.08 -7.96 -8.94
C TRP A 118 6.23 -6.72 -9.15
N LEU A 119 5.28 -6.77 -10.08
CA LEU A 119 4.15 -5.84 -10.04
C LEU A 119 3.24 -6.27 -8.89
N CYS A 120 2.82 -5.31 -8.09
CA CYS A 120 2.06 -5.53 -6.86
C CYS A 120 0.83 -4.62 -6.83
N ASP A 121 -0.34 -5.19 -6.59
CA ASP A 121 -1.58 -4.47 -6.30
C ASP A 121 -2.09 -4.83 -4.91
N VAL A 122 -2.51 -3.82 -4.15
CA VAL A 122 -3.25 -4.01 -2.90
C VAL A 122 -4.72 -4.20 -3.27
N VAL A 123 -5.20 -5.43 -3.21
CA VAL A 123 -6.56 -5.79 -3.68
C VAL A 123 -7.63 -5.74 -2.60
N ARG A 124 -7.24 -5.77 -1.33
CA ARG A 124 -8.20 -5.63 -0.23
C ARG A 124 -8.75 -4.22 -0.19
N ILE A 125 -10.09 -4.09 -0.26
CA ILE A 125 -10.81 -2.83 -0.08
C ILE A 125 -11.66 -2.94 1.18
N LEU A 126 -11.59 -1.94 2.06
CA LEU A 126 -12.40 -1.89 3.26
C LEU A 126 -13.15 -0.55 3.34
N ASP A 127 -14.44 -0.62 3.63
CA ASP A 127 -15.24 0.53 4.07
C ASP A 127 -15.15 0.64 5.59
N ALA A 128 -14.00 1.11 6.04
CA ALA A 128 -13.64 1.14 7.46
C ALA A 128 -13.50 2.55 8.02
N LEU A 129 -13.72 3.61 7.22
CA LEU A 129 -13.58 4.97 7.68
C LEU A 129 -14.75 5.32 8.63
N ASP A 130 -14.43 5.83 9.81
CA ASP A 130 -15.41 6.48 10.71
C ASP A 130 -15.59 7.93 10.25
N GLU A 131 -16.62 8.18 9.42
CA GLU A 131 -16.89 9.51 8.86
C GLU A 131 -17.19 10.56 9.95
N ALA A 132 -17.82 10.14 11.05
CA ALA A 132 -18.19 11.06 12.13
C ALA A 132 -16.98 11.56 12.93
N GLN A 133 -15.93 10.75 13.07
CA GLN A 133 -14.72 11.09 13.79
C GLN A 133 -13.59 11.57 12.86
N SER A 134 -13.74 11.41 11.56
CA SER A 134 -12.77 11.83 10.55
C SER A 134 -12.99 13.27 10.10
N ARG A 135 -11.95 13.91 9.58
CA ARG A 135 -12.02 15.22 8.94
C ARG A 135 -11.43 15.11 7.53
N LEU A 136 -12.29 15.06 6.53
CA LEU A 136 -11.94 15.01 5.11
C LEU A 136 -13.11 15.59 4.30
N THR A 137 -12.91 15.77 3.00
CA THR A 137 -14.02 16.16 2.09
C THR A 137 -14.72 14.91 1.58
N ILE A 138 -16.04 14.85 1.75
CA ILE A 138 -16.89 13.79 1.22
C ILE A 138 -17.80 14.43 0.16
N ARG A 139 -17.79 13.88 -1.05
CA ARG A 139 -18.67 14.35 -2.13
C ARG A 139 -19.25 13.18 -2.93
N THR A 140 -20.27 13.46 -3.73
CA THR A 140 -20.69 12.58 -4.81
C THR A 140 -19.92 12.97 -6.08
N GLU A 141 -19.40 12.00 -6.82
CA GLU A 141 -18.75 12.26 -8.12
C GLU A 141 -19.81 12.68 -9.15
N ASP A 142 -19.66 13.86 -9.71
CA ASP A 142 -20.61 14.50 -10.62
C ASP A 142 -20.15 14.57 -12.09
N ASP A 143 -18.92 14.16 -12.41
CA ASP A 143 -18.49 14.05 -13.81
C ASP A 143 -19.09 12.78 -14.46
N PRO A 144 -20.00 12.94 -15.47
CA PRO A 144 -20.61 11.79 -16.14
C PRO A 144 -19.63 10.86 -16.85
N ARG A 145 -18.41 11.33 -17.12
CA ARG A 145 -17.34 10.54 -17.76
C ARG A 145 -16.58 9.70 -16.76
N SER A 146 -16.73 9.96 -15.48
CA SER A 146 -16.09 9.22 -14.40
C SER A 146 -16.73 7.85 -14.21
N LEU A 147 -15.92 6.81 -14.01
CA LEU A 147 -16.39 5.48 -13.61
C LEU A 147 -17.04 5.46 -12.22
N LYS A 148 -16.86 6.53 -11.47
CA LYS A 148 -17.44 6.74 -10.14
C LYS A 148 -18.65 7.67 -10.16
N PHE A 149 -19.17 8.05 -11.33
CA PHE A 149 -20.34 8.93 -11.45
C PHE A 149 -21.48 8.49 -10.52
N GLY A 150 -21.99 9.42 -9.75
CA GLY A 150 -23.04 9.18 -8.77
C GLY A 150 -22.62 8.45 -7.49
N LYS A 151 -21.33 8.08 -7.36
CA LYS A 151 -20.82 7.39 -6.17
C LYS A 151 -20.17 8.36 -5.18
N LYS A 152 -20.22 7.99 -3.92
CA LYS A 152 -19.50 8.67 -2.84
C LYS A 152 -17.97 8.58 -3.08
N VAL A 153 -17.28 9.70 -2.88
CA VAL A 153 -15.82 9.80 -3.02
C VAL A 153 -15.26 10.55 -1.81
N TYR A 154 -14.19 10.01 -1.24
CA TYR A 154 -13.39 10.67 -0.22
C TYR A 154 -12.21 11.40 -0.87
N LEU A 155 -12.00 12.65 -0.47
CA LEU A 155 -10.85 13.45 -0.88
C LEU A 155 -10.03 13.79 0.37
N THR A 156 -8.83 13.25 0.41
CA THR A 156 -7.82 13.55 1.41
C THR A 156 -7.02 14.77 0.96
N MET A 157 -6.94 15.78 1.80
CA MET A 157 -6.24 17.04 1.54
C MET A 157 -5.29 17.32 2.71
N PRO A 158 -4.28 18.19 2.54
CA PRO A 158 -3.47 18.67 3.68
C PRO A 158 -4.36 19.17 4.82
N GLY A 159 -4.15 18.63 6.00
CA GLY A 159 -4.99 18.89 7.19
C GLY A 159 -6.14 17.90 7.39
N SER A 160 -6.33 16.91 6.53
CA SER A 160 -7.25 15.80 6.79
C SER A 160 -6.82 14.97 7.99
N LYS A 161 -7.80 14.37 8.65
CA LYS A 161 -7.60 13.41 9.73
C LYS A 161 -8.51 12.22 9.48
N LEU A 162 -7.93 11.02 9.39
CA LEU A 162 -8.72 9.81 9.22
C LEU A 162 -8.75 9.02 10.52
N VAL A 163 -9.93 8.53 10.85
CA VAL A 163 -10.20 7.62 11.96
C VAL A 163 -10.85 6.37 11.39
N PHE A 164 -10.40 5.21 11.80
CA PHE A 164 -10.92 3.95 11.29
C PHE A 164 -11.62 3.14 12.38
N THR A 165 -12.66 2.40 11.97
CA THR A 165 -13.40 1.46 12.81
C THR A 165 -12.65 0.14 12.87
N GLU A 166 -12.03 -0.17 14.00
CA GLU A 166 -11.19 -1.38 14.17
C GLU A 166 -11.95 -2.69 13.89
N ALA A 167 -13.25 -2.73 14.19
CA ALA A 167 -14.08 -3.90 13.88
C ALA A 167 -14.22 -4.16 12.37
N ALA A 168 -14.26 -3.11 11.55
CA ALA A 168 -14.33 -3.23 10.09
C ALA A 168 -12.97 -3.65 9.48
N ILE A 169 -11.87 -3.26 10.12
CA ILE A 169 -10.52 -3.65 9.68
C ILE A 169 -10.20 -5.10 10.07
N GLY A 170 -10.63 -5.52 11.25
CA GLY A 170 -10.36 -6.86 11.77
C GLY A 170 -8.85 -7.12 11.89
N LYS A 171 -8.37 -8.18 11.24
CA LYS A 171 -6.95 -8.61 11.24
C LYS A 171 -6.12 -8.03 10.08
N ALA A 172 -6.72 -7.21 9.21
CA ALA A 172 -6.01 -6.66 8.06
C ALA A 172 -4.89 -5.71 8.50
N HIS A 173 -3.70 -5.87 7.93
CA HIS A 173 -2.56 -4.99 8.14
C HIS A 173 -2.43 -3.92 7.06
N ILE A 174 -3.07 -4.13 5.89
CA ILE A 174 -3.07 -3.20 4.77
C ILE A 174 -4.37 -3.31 3.98
N PHE A 175 -4.87 -2.18 3.45
CA PHE A 175 -6.08 -2.13 2.63
C PHE A 175 -6.16 -0.82 1.83
N ARG A 176 -6.99 -0.81 0.79
CA ARG A 176 -7.44 0.42 0.11
C ARG A 176 -8.74 0.90 0.73
N MET A 177 -8.94 2.20 0.82
CA MET A 177 -10.20 2.79 1.27
C MET A 177 -11.28 2.64 0.21
N ALA A 178 -12.48 2.18 0.58
CA ALA A 178 -13.57 1.87 -0.37
C ALA A 178 -13.97 3.05 -1.28
N HIS A 179 -13.94 4.27 -0.78
CA HIS A 179 -14.34 5.46 -1.52
C HIS A 179 -13.14 6.35 -1.93
N SER A 180 -11.92 5.86 -1.73
CA SER A 180 -10.66 6.48 -2.18
C SER A 180 -9.64 5.38 -2.47
N GLU A 181 -9.88 4.59 -3.53
CA GLU A 181 -9.09 3.41 -3.84
C GLU A 181 -7.63 3.69 -4.22
N ALA A 182 -7.28 4.96 -4.46
CA ALA A 182 -5.89 5.38 -4.63
C ALA A 182 -5.13 5.35 -3.30
N ASP A 183 -5.83 5.56 -2.18
CA ASP A 183 -5.22 5.65 -0.86
C ASP A 183 -5.07 4.26 -0.26
N VAL A 184 -3.84 3.83 -0.09
CA VAL A 184 -3.48 2.60 0.60
C VAL A 184 -3.16 2.91 2.05
N ILE A 185 -3.84 2.25 2.96
CA ILE A 185 -3.69 2.40 4.40
C ILE A 185 -3.04 1.15 4.97
N CYS A 186 -2.05 1.34 5.82
CA CYS A 186 -1.45 0.25 6.59
C CYS A 186 -1.43 0.58 8.09
N ASP A 187 -1.25 -0.44 8.93
CA ASP A 187 -1.09 -0.25 10.36
C ASP A 187 0.39 -0.12 10.79
N GLN A 188 0.59 0.00 12.11
CA GLN A 188 1.92 0.12 12.70
C GLN A 188 2.77 -1.13 12.45
N ASP A 189 2.18 -2.34 12.47
CA ASP A 189 2.91 -3.60 12.32
C ASP A 189 3.50 -3.72 10.92
N MET A 190 2.73 -3.37 9.87
CA MET A 190 3.22 -3.31 8.48
C MET A 190 4.36 -2.29 8.34
N LYS A 191 4.20 -1.10 8.89
CA LYS A 191 5.23 -0.06 8.89
C LYS A 191 6.51 -0.52 9.57
N ASP A 192 6.39 -1.13 10.75
CA ASP A 192 7.56 -1.58 11.53
C ASP A 192 8.27 -2.74 10.84
N ALA A 193 7.54 -3.66 10.23
CA ALA A 193 8.12 -4.74 9.45
C ALA A 193 8.91 -4.23 8.23
N CYS A 194 8.36 -3.28 7.46
CA CYS A 194 9.07 -2.65 6.35
C CYS A 194 10.36 -1.97 6.82
N LYS A 195 10.29 -1.21 7.93
CA LYS A 195 11.46 -0.53 8.50
C LYS A 195 12.51 -1.51 9.02
N SER A 196 12.08 -2.55 9.74
CA SER A 196 12.99 -3.58 10.28
C SER A 196 13.71 -4.36 9.19
N ALA A 197 13.05 -4.57 8.04
CA ALA A 197 13.67 -5.16 6.86
C ALA A 197 14.59 -4.18 6.09
N GLY A 198 14.68 -2.92 6.51
CA GLY A 198 15.49 -1.88 5.87
C GLY A 198 15.01 -1.50 4.48
N LEU A 199 13.72 -1.68 4.17
CA LEU A 199 13.15 -1.37 2.86
C LEU A 199 13.22 0.14 2.57
N LYS A 200 13.51 0.48 1.32
CA LYS A 200 13.71 1.84 0.84
C LYS A 200 12.56 2.29 -0.07
N ARG A 201 12.42 3.60 -0.26
CA ARG A 201 11.44 4.22 -1.16
C ARG A 201 9.98 3.98 -0.74
N ILE A 202 9.74 3.75 0.54
CA ILE A 202 8.40 3.62 1.11
C ILE A 202 8.12 4.81 2.01
N ARG A 203 7.09 5.59 1.68
CA ARG A 203 6.57 6.70 2.48
C ARG A 203 5.45 6.20 3.40
N PHE A 204 5.46 6.69 4.63
CA PHE A 204 4.42 6.46 5.63
C PHE A 204 3.98 7.79 6.22
N CYS A 205 2.77 8.24 5.93
CA CYS A 205 2.16 9.44 6.50
C CYS A 205 1.14 9.06 7.56
N ASP A 206 1.28 9.61 8.76
CA ASP A 206 0.33 9.38 9.86
C ASP A 206 -1.03 9.97 9.48
N VAL A 207 -2.04 9.11 9.33
CA VAL A 207 -3.39 9.50 8.88
C VAL A 207 -4.15 10.36 9.90
N SER A 208 -3.64 10.47 11.11
CA SER A 208 -4.24 11.38 12.12
C SER A 208 -3.90 12.85 11.89
N LYS A 209 -3.01 13.14 10.93
CA LYS A 209 -2.47 14.48 10.62
C LYS A 209 -1.89 14.57 9.20
N LEU A 210 -2.68 14.26 8.20
CA LEU A 210 -2.32 14.39 6.77
C LEU A 210 -2.14 15.84 6.36
#